data_3e48032f7b489c640e5a4e0fc2db5e88
#
_entry.id   3e48032f7b489c640e5a4e0fc2db5e88
#
_cell.length_a   1.000
_cell.length_b   1.000
_cell.length_c   1.000
_cell.angle_alpha   90.00
_cell.angle_beta   90.00
_cell.angle_gamma   90.00
#
_symmetry.space_group_name_H-M   'P 1'
#
loop_
_entity.id
_entity.type
_entity.pdbx_description
1 polymer ?
#
loop_
_entity_poly.entity_id
_entity_poly.type
_entity_poly.pdbx_seq_one_letter_code
_entity_poly.pdbx_strand_id
1 'polypeptide(L)'
;VIAKDLQNRDVFGYYVDKGWMCVQVFFVRQGKLIERDVNMFPYYNDPDEDFLTYIGQFYQEKSHLIPNEILIPSDIDEIAVQAVVDTKILKPQRGEKKQLVNLAIKNAQVSLQQKFDLLEKSVEKTQGAIENLGQLLNIPTPVRIESFDNSNIMGTSPVSAMVVFINGKPSKKDYRKYKIKTVIGPDDYASMREVIKRRYSRVMRDGLIPPDLIVIDGGQGQVNIAKDVIQNQLGLDIPIAGLQKNDKHQTHELLFGDPLDRKS
;
A
#
# COMPACT_ATOMS: atom_id res chain seq x y z
N VAL A 1 -34.27 39.46 17.56
CA VAL A 1 -33.38 38.46 18.19
C VAL A 1 -33.62 37.17 17.44
N ILE A 2 -32.73 36.79 16.55
CA ILE A 2 -32.77 35.50 15.86
C ILE A 2 -32.47 34.47 16.91
N ALA A 3 -33.45 33.62 17.27
CA ALA A 3 -33.25 32.50 18.17
C ALA A 3 -32.13 31.60 17.58
N LYS A 4 -31.01 31.53 18.25
CA LYS A 4 -29.89 30.69 17.86
C LYS A 4 -30.34 29.24 18.00
N ASP A 5 -30.36 28.49 16.89
CA ASP A 5 -30.68 27.05 16.92
C ASP A 5 -29.55 26.31 17.66
N LEU A 6 -29.80 25.94 18.89
CA LEU A 6 -28.84 25.27 19.78
C LEU A 6 -28.93 23.75 19.76
N GLN A 7 -29.65 23.19 18.80
CA GLN A 7 -29.81 21.73 18.73
C GLN A 7 -28.52 21.01 18.40
N ASN A 8 -28.40 19.81 18.97
CA ASN A 8 -27.36 18.88 18.62
C ASN A 8 -27.76 18.12 17.36
N ARG A 9 -26.87 18.07 16.38
CA ARG A 9 -27.10 17.37 15.12
C ARG A 9 -25.84 16.76 14.55
N ASP A 10 -26.00 15.62 13.87
CA ASP A 10 -24.98 15.04 13.03
C ASP A 10 -25.38 15.25 11.56
N VAL A 11 -24.42 15.66 10.74
CA VAL A 11 -24.64 15.96 9.32
C VAL A 11 -23.82 14.98 8.51
N PHE A 12 -24.50 14.20 7.69
CA PHE A 12 -23.88 13.22 6.80
C PHE A 12 -23.85 13.72 5.35
N GLY A 13 -22.72 13.51 4.71
CA GLY A 13 -22.57 13.63 3.27
C GLY A 13 -21.70 12.51 2.75
N TYR A 14 -21.93 12.06 1.54
CA TYR A 14 -21.08 11.07 0.90
C TYR A 14 -20.81 11.41 -0.56
N TYR A 15 -19.76 10.82 -1.08
CA TYR A 15 -19.39 10.89 -2.49
C TYR A 15 -18.78 9.54 -2.91
N VAL A 16 -19.08 9.13 -4.13
CA VAL A 16 -18.57 7.88 -4.72
C VAL A 16 -17.83 8.16 -6.01
N ASP A 17 -16.70 7.50 -6.18
CA ASP A 17 -15.92 7.51 -7.41
C ASP A 17 -15.02 6.27 -7.47
N LYS A 18 -14.82 5.73 -8.68
CA LYS A 18 -13.90 4.60 -8.95
C LYS A 18 -14.06 3.40 -7.99
N GLY A 19 -15.29 3.08 -7.60
CA GLY A 19 -15.61 1.96 -6.69
C GLY A 19 -15.36 2.24 -5.21
N TRP A 20 -15.05 3.48 -4.83
CA TRP A 20 -14.86 3.92 -3.45
C TRP A 20 -15.95 4.89 -3.02
N MET A 21 -16.32 4.79 -1.75
CA MET A 21 -17.19 5.74 -1.05
C MET A 21 -16.36 6.50 -0.01
N CYS A 22 -16.57 7.82 0.04
CA CYS A 22 -16.13 8.65 1.15
C CYS A 22 -17.35 9.18 1.87
N VAL A 23 -17.43 8.96 3.19
CA VAL A 23 -18.47 9.53 4.04
C VAL A 23 -17.85 10.58 4.94
N GLN A 24 -18.47 11.75 4.97
CA GLN A 24 -18.12 12.88 5.83
C GLN A 24 -19.24 13.05 6.87
N VAL A 25 -18.87 13.14 8.15
CA VAL A 25 -19.80 13.43 9.24
C VAL A 25 -19.38 14.72 9.95
N PHE A 26 -20.31 15.64 10.13
CA PHE A 26 -20.11 16.83 10.95
C PHE A 26 -20.88 16.69 12.26
N PHE A 27 -20.21 16.91 13.36
CA PHE A 27 -20.81 16.94 14.68
C PHE A 27 -21.10 18.40 15.08
N VAL A 28 -22.38 18.77 15.10
CA VAL A 28 -22.82 20.09 15.54
C VAL A 28 -23.42 19.94 16.95
N ARG A 29 -22.86 20.68 17.88
CA ARG A 29 -23.32 20.67 19.28
C ARG A 29 -23.56 22.11 19.71
N GLN A 30 -24.75 22.34 20.26
CA GLN A 30 -25.19 23.69 20.65
C GLN A 30 -25.02 24.74 19.52
N GLY A 31 -25.37 24.32 18.31
CA GLY A 31 -25.27 25.16 17.11
C GLY A 31 -23.84 25.44 16.60
N LYS A 32 -22.82 24.76 17.15
CA LYS A 32 -21.42 24.89 16.71
C LYS A 32 -20.90 23.58 16.14
N LEU A 33 -20.19 23.65 15.02
CA LEU A 33 -19.44 22.53 14.50
C LEU A 33 -18.22 22.28 15.40
N ILE A 34 -18.22 21.13 16.09
CA ILE A 34 -17.17 20.79 17.07
C ILE A 34 -16.16 19.77 16.53
N GLU A 35 -16.59 18.88 15.63
CA GLU A 35 -15.77 17.79 15.14
C GLU A 35 -16.20 17.37 13.73
N ARG A 36 -15.28 16.74 13.01
CA ARG A 36 -15.52 16.11 11.70
C ARG A 36 -14.93 14.71 11.70
N ASP A 37 -15.64 13.76 11.11
CA ASP A 37 -15.15 12.40 10.86
C ASP A 37 -15.19 12.09 9.37
N VAL A 38 -14.17 11.39 8.86
CA VAL A 38 -14.02 11.02 7.46
C VAL A 38 -13.70 9.54 7.38
N ASN A 39 -14.49 8.80 6.63
CA ASN A 39 -14.26 7.39 6.37
C ASN A 39 -14.30 7.11 4.87
N MET A 40 -13.36 6.29 4.40
CA MET A 40 -13.27 5.88 3.00
C MET A 40 -13.19 4.36 2.93
N PHE A 41 -14.04 3.77 2.10
CA PHE A 41 -14.09 2.32 1.92
C PHE A 41 -14.56 1.96 0.50
N PRO A 42 -14.17 0.79 -0.03
CA PRO A 42 -14.75 0.27 -1.25
C PRO A 42 -16.22 -0.10 -1.01
N TYR A 43 -17.12 0.25 -1.94
CA TYR A 43 -18.51 -0.17 -1.89
C TYR A 43 -18.78 -1.28 -2.91
N TYR A 44 -19.72 -2.17 -2.60
CA TYR A 44 -19.98 -3.40 -3.36
C TYR A 44 -21.43 -3.52 -3.85
N ASN A 45 -22.34 -2.83 -3.17
CA ASN A 45 -23.77 -2.76 -3.52
C ASN A 45 -24.11 -1.42 -4.16
N ASP A 46 -25.39 -1.09 -4.23
CA ASP A 46 -25.77 0.28 -4.57
C ASP A 46 -25.23 1.27 -3.51
N PRO A 47 -24.74 2.44 -3.92
CA PRO A 47 -24.19 3.43 -2.99
C PRO A 47 -25.12 3.78 -1.83
N ASP A 48 -26.41 3.87 -2.09
CA ASP A 48 -27.41 4.22 -1.10
C ASP A 48 -27.53 3.16 0.00
N GLU A 49 -27.44 1.87 -0.38
CA GLU A 49 -27.48 0.74 0.56
C GLU A 49 -26.23 0.69 1.44
N ASP A 50 -25.05 0.87 0.84
CA ASP A 50 -23.78 0.89 1.58
C ASP A 50 -23.68 2.11 2.50
N PHE A 51 -24.20 3.26 2.07
CA PHE A 51 -24.29 4.46 2.91
C PHE A 51 -25.24 4.25 4.11
N LEU A 52 -26.41 3.64 3.89
CA LEU A 52 -27.35 3.29 4.96
C LEU A 52 -26.72 2.32 5.95
N THR A 53 -26.04 1.29 5.47
CA THR A 53 -25.29 0.32 6.31
C THR A 53 -24.23 1.04 7.14
N TYR A 54 -23.50 1.98 6.55
CA TYR A 54 -22.52 2.80 7.26
C TYR A 54 -23.16 3.59 8.41
N ILE A 55 -24.28 4.27 8.18
CA ILE A 55 -25.00 5.02 9.23
C ILE A 55 -25.40 4.09 10.40
N GLY A 56 -25.93 2.91 10.09
CA GLY A 56 -26.29 1.93 11.09
C GLY A 56 -25.10 1.50 11.95
N GLN A 57 -24.00 1.12 11.33
CA GLN A 57 -22.75 0.73 12.01
C GLN A 57 -22.15 1.89 12.81
N PHE A 58 -22.17 3.09 12.25
CA PHE A 58 -21.64 4.30 12.90
C PHE A 58 -22.22 4.52 14.29
N TYR A 59 -23.53 4.34 14.47
CA TYR A 59 -24.18 4.52 15.76
C TYR A 59 -24.16 3.25 16.64
N GLN A 60 -23.87 2.09 16.08
CA GLN A 60 -23.71 0.85 16.85
C GLN A 60 -22.30 0.69 17.44
N GLU A 61 -21.27 0.94 16.65
CA GLU A 61 -19.88 0.72 17.05
C GLU A 61 -19.33 1.79 17.99
N LYS A 62 -19.71 3.01 17.75
CA LYS A 62 -19.33 4.13 18.61
C LYS A 62 -20.51 4.35 19.55
N SER A 63 -20.34 4.21 20.85
CA SER A 63 -21.30 4.64 21.85
C SER A 63 -21.52 6.17 21.79
N HIS A 64 -21.73 6.70 20.59
CA HIS A 64 -22.03 8.09 20.34
C HIS A 64 -23.40 8.41 20.92
N LEU A 65 -23.49 9.49 21.66
CA LEU A 65 -24.76 10.09 22.02
C LEU A 65 -25.51 10.39 20.71
N ILE A 66 -26.65 9.74 20.54
CA ILE A 66 -27.54 9.99 19.40
C ILE A 66 -27.98 11.47 19.49
N PRO A 67 -27.78 12.27 18.42
CA PRO A 67 -28.16 13.69 18.43
C PRO A 67 -29.67 13.88 18.39
N ASN A 68 -30.14 15.12 18.57
CA ASN A 68 -31.56 15.44 18.47
C ASN A 68 -32.09 15.28 17.02
N GLU A 69 -31.21 15.46 16.04
CA GLU A 69 -31.55 15.29 14.63
C GLU A 69 -30.33 14.89 13.80
N ILE A 70 -30.57 14.14 12.72
CA ILE A 70 -29.58 13.79 11.71
C ILE A 70 -30.00 14.44 10.38
N LEU A 71 -29.04 15.10 9.72
CA LEU A 71 -29.22 15.64 8.39
C LEU A 71 -28.58 14.72 7.36
N ILE A 72 -29.34 14.34 6.34
CA ILE A 72 -28.90 13.45 5.27
C ILE A 72 -29.09 14.07 3.89
N PRO A 73 -28.35 13.56 2.86
CA PRO A 73 -28.56 13.96 1.47
C PRO A 73 -29.99 13.68 0.98
N SER A 74 -30.45 14.43 -0.01
CA SER A 74 -31.82 14.37 -0.51
C SER A 74 -32.17 13.09 -1.27
N ASP A 75 -31.18 12.38 -1.79
CA ASP A 75 -31.30 11.12 -2.51
C ASP A 75 -31.44 9.89 -1.59
N ILE A 76 -31.14 10.02 -0.31
CA ILE A 76 -31.24 8.92 0.66
C ILE A 76 -32.65 8.75 1.20
N ASP A 77 -33.09 7.53 1.38
CA ASP A 77 -34.40 7.20 1.97
C ASP A 77 -34.41 7.50 3.48
N GLU A 78 -35.18 8.50 3.85
CA GLU A 78 -35.37 8.93 5.23
C GLU A 78 -35.96 7.81 6.11
N ILE A 79 -36.91 7.03 5.58
CA ILE A 79 -37.57 5.94 6.33
C ILE A 79 -36.57 4.85 6.63
N ALA A 80 -35.71 4.51 5.68
CA ALA A 80 -34.64 3.51 5.87
C ALA A 80 -33.65 3.93 6.94
N VAL A 81 -33.26 5.21 6.99
CA VAL A 81 -32.38 5.74 8.05
C VAL A 81 -33.12 5.73 9.41
N GLN A 82 -34.39 6.09 9.44
CA GLN A 82 -35.22 6.07 10.67
C GLN A 82 -35.33 4.66 11.26
N ALA A 83 -35.27 3.62 10.40
CA ALA A 83 -35.34 2.23 10.86
C ALA A 83 -34.05 1.76 11.57
N VAL A 84 -32.91 2.41 11.31
CA VAL A 84 -31.61 2.02 11.90
C VAL A 84 -31.14 2.94 13.03
N VAL A 85 -31.70 4.15 13.14
CA VAL A 85 -31.35 5.12 14.19
C VAL A 85 -32.61 5.79 14.73
N ASP A 86 -32.82 5.67 16.04
CA ASP A 86 -33.99 6.25 16.72
C ASP A 86 -33.78 7.74 17.06
N THR A 87 -33.89 8.58 16.04
CA THR A 87 -33.86 10.05 16.19
C THR A 87 -34.52 10.70 14.98
N LYS A 88 -34.71 12.00 15.05
CA LYS A 88 -35.31 12.78 13.97
C LYS A 88 -34.37 12.83 12.76
N ILE A 89 -34.83 12.34 11.62
CA ILE A 89 -34.12 12.40 10.35
C ILE A 89 -34.67 13.56 9.50
N LEU A 90 -33.79 14.33 8.88
CA LEU A 90 -34.17 15.45 8.02
C LEU A 90 -33.40 15.41 6.69
N LYS A 91 -34.15 15.67 5.62
CA LYS A 91 -33.62 15.92 4.27
C LYS A 91 -33.80 17.40 3.92
N PRO A 92 -32.89 18.28 4.36
CA PRO A 92 -33.09 19.72 4.17
C PRO A 92 -33.04 20.11 2.70
N GLN A 93 -34.00 20.91 2.27
CA GLN A 93 -34.11 21.38 0.87
C GLN A 93 -33.56 22.80 0.67
N ARG A 94 -33.45 23.59 1.74
CA ARG A 94 -33.00 25.00 1.71
C ARG A 94 -32.44 25.47 3.06
N GLY A 95 -31.79 26.62 3.07
CA GLY A 95 -31.27 27.26 4.28
C GLY A 95 -29.94 26.64 4.79
N GLU A 96 -29.56 27.03 6.01
CA GLU A 96 -28.28 26.60 6.64
C GLU A 96 -28.10 25.08 6.71
N LYS A 97 -29.15 24.34 7.07
CA LYS A 97 -29.10 22.88 7.15
C LYS A 97 -28.75 22.26 5.79
N LYS A 98 -29.31 22.77 4.70
CA LYS A 98 -28.96 22.30 3.34
C LYS A 98 -27.51 22.65 2.99
N GLN A 99 -27.05 23.82 3.39
CA GLN A 99 -25.65 24.21 3.16
C GLN A 99 -24.68 23.29 3.92
N LEU A 100 -25.00 22.88 5.14
CA LEU A 100 -24.19 21.92 5.89
C LEU A 100 -24.10 20.56 5.20
N VAL A 101 -25.22 20.02 4.69
CA VAL A 101 -25.22 18.76 3.93
C VAL A 101 -24.39 18.91 2.66
N ASN A 102 -24.58 19.98 1.91
CA ASN A 102 -23.80 20.24 0.68
C ASN A 102 -22.30 20.38 0.98
N LEU A 103 -21.95 21.01 2.10
CA LEU A 103 -20.56 21.13 2.53
C LEU A 103 -19.98 19.75 2.89
N ALA A 104 -20.74 18.89 3.57
CA ALA A 104 -20.31 17.52 3.86
C ALA A 104 -20.08 16.71 2.57
N ILE A 105 -20.98 16.78 1.61
CA ILE A 105 -20.84 16.14 0.29
C ILE A 105 -19.59 16.64 -0.42
N LYS A 106 -19.41 17.97 -0.48
CA LYS A 106 -18.23 18.56 -1.13
C LYS A 106 -16.92 18.15 -0.46
N ASN A 107 -16.88 18.09 0.88
CA ASN A 107 -15.72 17.66 1.61
C ASN A 107 -15.43 16.17 1.36
N ALA A 108 -16.45 15.33 1.27
CA ALA A 108 -16.31 13.93 0.90
C ALA A 108 -15.69 13.79 -0.52
N GLN A 109 -16.18 14.58 -1.48
CA GLN A 109 -15.63 14.61 -2.83
C GLN A 109 -14.17 15.03 -2.86
N VAL A 110 -13.82 16.12 -2.19
CA VAL A 110 -12.42 16.61 -2.14
C VAL A 110 -11.51 15.58 -1.49
N SER A 111 -11.93 14.98 -0.38
CA SER A 111 -11.14 13.98 0.34
C SER A 111 -10.89 12.74 -0.52
N LEU A 112 -11.90 12.27 -1.25
CA LEU A 112 -11.76 11.11 -2.13
C LEU A 112 -10.85 11.42 -3.33
N GLN A 113 -10.97 12.61 -3.91
CA GLN A 113 -10.08 13.06 -4.99
C GLN A 113 -8.63 13.14 -4.53
N GLN A 114 -8.38 13.73 -3.36
CA GLN A 114 -7.04 13.79 -2.79
C GLN A 114 -6.42 12.39 -2.58
N LYS A 115 -7.22 11.41 -2.14
CA LYS A 115 -6.79 10.02 -2.04
C LYS A 115 -6.32 9.48 -3.39
N PHE A 116 -7.09 9.68 -4.45
CA PHE A 116 -6.74 9.21 -5.79
C PHE A 116 -5.50 9.92 -6.35
N ASP A 117 -5.41 11.24 -6.17
CA ASP A 117 -4.23 12.02 -6.60
C ASP A 117 -2.94 11.52 -5.92
N LEU A 118 -3.00 11.20 -4.63
CA LEU A 118 -1.86 10.63 -3.90
C LEU A 118 -1.50 9.22 -4.39
N LEU A 119 -2.50 8.39 -4.68
CA LEU A 119 -2.26 7.05 -5.24
C LEU A 119 -1.63 7.13 -6.63
N GLU A 120 -2.13 8.02 -7.49
CA GLU A 120 -1.61 8.22 -8.85
C GLU A 120 -0.16 8.69 -8.82
N LYS A 121 0.15 9.72 -8.03
CA LYS A 121 1.54 10.18 -7.82
C LYS A 121 2.45 9.09 -7.28
N SER A 122 1.95 8.24 -6.38
CA SER A 122 2.72 7.11 -5.86
C SER A 122 3.01 6.06 -6.94
N VAL A 123 2.05 5.79 -7.82
CA VAL A 123 2.23 4.86 -8.95
C VAL A 123 3.23 5.44 -9.95
N GLU A 124 3.08 6.70 -10.35
CA GLU A 124 4.01 7.39 -11.24
C GLU A 124 5.44 7.40 -10.71
N LYS A 125 5.61 7.73 -9.43
CA LYS A 125 6.93 7.72 -8.77
C LYS A 125 7.55 6.33 -8.78
N THR A 126 6.77 5.30 -8.51
CA THR A 126 7.25 3.91 -8.48
C THR A 126 7.61 3.44 -9.88
N GLN A 127 6.77 3.72 -10.87
CA GLN A 127 7.02 3.37 -12.27
C GLN A 127 8.27 4.09 -12.80
N GLY A 128 8.40 5.38 -12.54
CA GLY A 128 9.59 6.14 -12.91
C GLY A 128 10.87 5.59 -12.27
N ALA A 129 10.81 5.11 -11.03
CA ALA A 129 11.96 4.54 -10.34
C ALA A 129 12.45 3.23 -11.01
N ILE A 130 11.54 2.33 -11.40
CA ILE A 130 11.94 1.09 -12.08
C ILE A 130 12.38 1.32 -13.53
N GLU A 131 11.82 2.29 -14.23
CA GLU A 131 12.28 2.71 -15.55
C GLU A 131 13.71 3.28 -15.50
N ASN A 132 13.97 4.16 -14.54
CA ASN A 132 15.31 4.70 -14.29
C ASN A 132 16.31 3.59 -13.92
N LEU A 133 15.89 2.61 -13.12
CA LEU A 133 16.73 1.45 -12.80
C LEU A 133 17.09 0.66 -14.07
N GLY A 134 16.13 0.39 -14.92
CA GLY A 134 16.35 -0.28 -16.20
C GLY A 134 17.35 0.50 -17.09
N GLN A 135 17.19 1.81 -17.21
CA GLN A 135 18.09 2.67 -17.97
C GLN A 135 19.50 2.69 -17.37
N LEU A 136 19.61 2.81 -16.03
CA LEU A 136 20.89 2.83 -15.34
C LEU A 136 21.69 1.54 -15.55
N LEU A 137 20.99 0.40 -15.55
CA LEU A 137 21.59 -0.91 -15.74
C LEU A 137 21.68 -1.33 -17.22
N ASN A 138 21.18 -0.51 -18.12
CA ASN A 138 21.10 -0.82 -19.56
C ASN A 138 20.40 -2.16 -19.85
N ILE A 139 19.27 -2.39 -19.16
CA ILE A 139 18.39 -3.54 -19.33
C ILE A 139 16.96 -3.05 -19.60
N PRO A 140 16.07 -3.88 -20.15
CA PRO A 140 14.65 -3.57 -20.21
C PRO A 140 14.10 -3.25 -18.81
N THR A 141 13.09 -2.39 -18.72
CA THR A 141 12.44 -2.07 -17.44
C THR A 141 12.03 -3.34 -16.71
N PRO A 142 12.61 -3.64 -15.53
CA PRO A 142 12.36 -4.90 -14.84
C PRO A 142 10.97 -4.91 -14.20
N VAL A 143 10.12 -5.86 -14.58
CA VAL A 143 8.79 -6.07 -13.99
C VAL A 143 8.89 -6.83 -12.68
N ARG A 144 9.65 -7.94 -12.68
CA ARG A 144 9.87 -8.78 -11.51
C ARG A 144 11.32 -8.69 -11.06
N ILE A 145 11.51 -8.24 -9.81
CA ILE A 145 12.82 -8.15 -9.17
C ILE A 145 12.83 -9.08 -7.95
N GLU A 146 13.82 -9.95 -7.85
CA GLU A 146 14.06 -10.78 -6.67
C GLU A 146 15.34 -10.30 -5.97
N SER A 147 15.22 -9.91 -4.71
CA SER A 147 16.35 -9.42 -3.91
C SER A 147 16.67 -10.39 -2.77
N PHE A 148 17.97 -10.64 -2.57
CA PHE A 148 18.47 -11.58 -1.58
C PHE A 148 19.32 -10.86 -0.54
N ASP A 149 19.04 -11.15 0.73
CA ASP A 149 19.78 -10.66 1.90
C ASP A 149 20.16 -11.86 2.78
N ASN A 150 21.41 -11.88 3.21
CA ASN A 150 21.89 -12.84 4.21
C ASN A 150 21.88 -12.17 5.58
N SER A 151 21.03 -12.65 6.48
CA SER A 151 21.03 -12.24 7.88
C SER A 151 21.57 -13.36 8.78
N ASN A 152 22.65 -13.06 9.49
CA ASN A 152 23.13 -13.88 10.59
C ASN A 152 22.42 -13.47 11.87
N ILE A 153 21.39 -14.24 12.27
CA ILE A 153 20.79 -14.09 13.60
C ILE A 153 21.74 -14.75 14.58
N MET A 154 22.34 -13.97 15.48
CA MET A 154 23.27 -14.48 16.49
C MET A 154 22.73 -15.70 17.21
N GLY A 155 23.47 -16.81 17.15
CA GLY A 155 23.15 -18.06 17.86
C GLY A 155 22.14 -19.00 17.20
N THR A 156 21.64 -18.70 15.99
CA THR A 156 20.78 -19.60 15.23
C THR A 156 21.38 -19.92 13.85
N SER A 157 20.84 -20.94 13.19
CA SER A 157 21.26 -21.30 11.83
C SER A 157 21.12 -20.10 10.89
N PRO A 158 22.10 -19.83 10.01
CA PRO A 158 22.04 -18.72 9.07
C PRO A 158 20.79 -18.82 8.18
N VAL A 159 20.14 -17.68 7.95
CA VAL A 159 18.93 -17.59 7.17
C VAL A 159 19.15 -16.55 6.08
N SER A 160 18.74 -16.85 4.85
CA SER A 160 18.64 -15.89 3.77
C SER A 160 17.19 -15.55 3.48
N ALA A 161 16.90 -14.28 3.27
CA ALA A 161 15.60 -13.80 2.86
C ALA A 161 15.61 -13.47 1.37
N MET A 162 14.53 -13.86 0.67
CA MET A 162 14.21 -13.40 -0.66
C MET A 162 12.98 -12.50 -0.58
N VAL A 163 13.13 -11.26 -0.99
CA VAL A 163 12.02 -10.32 -1.18
C VAL A 163 11.75 -10.13 -2.67
N VAL A 164 10.52 -9.86 -3.02
CA VAL A 164 10.08 -9.77 -4.41
C VAL A 164 9.35 -8.45 -4.63
N PHE A 165 9.70 -7.79 -5.73
CA PHE A 165 9.00 -6.60 -6.21
C PHE A 165 8.40 -6.90 -7.58
N ILE A 166 7.15 -6.47 -7.79
CA ILE A 166 6.47 -6.54 -9.08
C ILE A 166 5.96 -5.15 -9.42
N ASN A 167 6.34 -4.65 -10.60
CA ASN A 167 6.08 -3.26 -11.01
C ASN A 167 6.51 -2.24 -9.95
N GLY A 168 7.66 -2.47 -9.30
CA GLY A 168 8.22 -1.61 -8.26
C GLY A 168 7.54 -1.70 -6.89
N LYS A 169 6.51 -2.55 -6.71
CA LYS A 169 5.78 -2.72 -5.45
C LYS A 169 6.14 -4.05 -4.78
N PRO A 170 6.28 -4.08 -3.44
CA PRO A 170 6.54 -5.32 -2.71
C PRO A 170 5.42 -6.36 -2.93
N SER A 171 5.79 -7.57 -3.36
CA SER A 171 4.88 -8.72 -3.49
C SER A 171 5.09 -9.68 -2.33
N LYS A 172 4.51 -9.38 -1.17
CA LYS A 172 4.73 -10.11 0.08
C LYS A 172 4.37 -11.60 0.00
N LYS A 173 3.39 -11.98 -0.83
CA LYS A 173 3.01 -13.38 -1.08
C LYS A 173 4.13 -14.21 -1.71
N ASP A 174 5.04 -13.55 -2.41
CA ASP A 174 6.16 -14.19 -3.11
C ASP A 174 7.45 -14.23 -2.28
N TYR A 175 7.49 -13.60 -1.11
CA TYR A 175 8.62 -13.63 -0.20
C TYR A 175 8.94 -15.05 0.26
N ARG A 176 10.23 -15.37 0.40
CA ARG A 176 10.69 -16.68 0.88
C ARG A 176 11.82 -16.52 1.90
N LYS A 177 11.87 -17.46 2.84
CA LYS A 177 12.98 -17.62 3.76
C LYS A 177 13.68 -18.95 3.45
N TYR A 178 14.99 -18.91 3.38
CA TYR A 178 15.82 -20.07 3.13
C TYR A 178 16.68 -20.37 4.38
N LYS A 179 16.41 -21.47 5.04
CA LYS A 179 17.35 -22.00 6.04
C LYS A 179 18.55 -22.59 5.29
N ILE A 180 19.75 -22.16 5.67
CA ILE A 180 21.00 -22.70 5.12
C ILE A 180 21.21 -24.10 5.69
N LYS A 181 21.50 -25.07 4.84
CA LYS A 181 21.55 -26.48 5.21
C LYS A 181 22.95 -27.08 5.14
N THR A 182 23.76 -26.62 4.21
CA THR A 182 25.05 -27.25 3.88
C THR A 182 26.27 -26.50 4.39
N VAL A 183 26.06 -25.28 4.91
CA VAL A 183 27.15 -24.41 5.38
C VAL A 183 27.26 -24.52 6.89
N ILE A 184 28.47 -24.80 7.38
CA ILE A 184 28.80 -24.88 8.81
C ILE A 184 29.54 -23.59 9.19
N GLY A 185 28.95 -22.83 10.12
CA GLY A 185 29.51 -21.56 10.58
C GLY A 185 29.12 -20.33 9.74
N PRO A 186 29.67 -19.15 10.05
CA PRO A 186 29.36 -17.90 9.39
C PRO A 186 30.14 -17.77 8.07
N ASP A 187 29.62 -18.34 7.00
CA ASP A 187 30.15 -18.19 5.64
C ASP A 187 29.06 -17.61 4.73
N ASP A 188 29.08 -16.30 4.56
CA ASP A 188 28.09 -15.57 3.76
C ASP A 188 28.19 -15.91 2.28
N TYR A 189 29.38 -16.25 1.79
CA TYR A 189 29.59 -16.62 0.39
C TYR A 189 29.01 -17.99 0.07
N ALA A 190 29.29 -18.98 0.90
CA ALA A 190 28.74 -20.32 0.74
C ALA A 190 27.21 -20.32 0.96
N SER A 191 26.71 -19.52 1.88
CA SER A 191 25.29 -19.34 2.15
C SER A 191 24.57 -18.73 0.94
N MET A 192 25.13 -17.70 0.33
CA MET A 192 24.58 -17.09 -0.89
C MET A 192 24.58 -18.08 -2.05
N ARG A 193 25.65 -18.84 -2.23
CA ARG A 193 25.75 -19.88 -3.28
C ARG A 193 24.64 -20.93 -3.11
N GLU A 194 24.43 -21.44 -1.89
CA GLU A 194 23.37 -22.41 -1.61
C GLU A 194 21.99 -21.87 -1.94
N VAL A 195 21.67 -20.65 -1.49
CA VAL A 195 20.34 -20.06 -1.66
C VAL A 195 20.02 -19.79 -3.14
N ILE A 196 20.94 -19.14 -3.85
CA ILE A 196 20.77 -18.84 -5.27
C ILE A 196 20.62 -20.14 -6.08
N LYS A 197 21.45 -21.13 -5.82
CA LYS A 197 21.36 -22.43 -6.51
C LYS A 197 20.02 -23.13 -6.22
N ARG A 198 19.57 -23.17 -4.98
CA ARG A 198 18.28 -23.79 -4.59
C ARG A 198 17.10 -23.07 -5.23
N ARG A 199 17.10 -21.75 -5.21
CA ARG A 199 16.01 -20.95 -5.79
C ARG A 199 15.90 -21.17 -7.28
N TYR A 200 16.97 -20.98 -8.01
CA TYR A 200 16.92 -20.98 -9.49
C TYR A 200 16.93 -22.38 -10.12
N SER A 201 17.51 -23.39 -9.45
CA SER A 201 17.27 -24.79 -9.82
C SER A 201 15.78 -25.15 -9.70
N ARG A 202 15.09 -24.61 -8.70
CA ARG A 202 13.64 -24.80 -8.55
C ARG A 202 12.86 -24.06 -9.63
N VAL A 203 13.25 -22.83 -9.93
CA VAL A 203 12.63 -22.03 -11.03
C VAL A 203 12.68 -22.82 -12.33
N MET A 204 13.82 -23.40 -12.67
CA MET A 204 13.99 -24.21 -13.88
C MET A 204 13.17 -25.51 -13.84
N ARG A 205 13.26 -26.26 -12.74
CA ARG A 205 12.60 -27.57 -12.60
C ARG A 205 11.07 -27.43 -12.61
N ASP A 206 10.52 -26.44 -11.92
CA ASP A 206 9.09 -26.28 -11.72
C ASP A 206 8.45 -25.34 -12.77
N GLY A 207 9.24 -24.85 -13.73
CA GLY A 207 8.76 -23.92 -14.78
C GLY A 207 8.21 -22.61 -14.23
N LEU A 208 8.79 -22.10 -13.14
CA LEU A 208 8.38 -20.84 -12.54
C LEU A 208 8.86 -19.65 -13.38
N ILE A 209 8.18 -18.53 -13.27
CA ILE A 209 8.56 -17.29 -13.95
C ILE A 209 9.87 -16.78 -13.36
N PRO A 210 10.96 -16.66 -14.14
CA PRO A 210 12.20 -16.07 -13.67
C PRO A 210 12.05 -14.55 -13.46
N PRO A 211 12.87 -13.94 -12.59
CA PRO A 211 12.89 -12.48 -12.48
C PRO A 211 13.57 -11.82 -13.68
N ASP A 212 13.26 -10.55 -13.91
CA ASP A 212 13.93 -9.71 -14.89
C ASP A 212 15.24 -9.14 -14.33
N LEU A 213 15.39 -9.11 -13.01
CA LEU A 213 16.58 -8.63 -12.30
C LEU A 213 16.71 -9.35 -10.95
N ILE A 214 17.91 -9.80 -10.64
CA ILE A 214 18.31 -10.28 -9.32
C ILE A 214 19.14 -9.18 -8.65
N VAL A 215 18.78 -8.84 -7.41
CA VAL A 215 19.52 -7.88 -6.58
C VAL A 215 20.12 -8.60 -5.39
N ILE A 216 21.41 -8.43 -5.17
CA ILE A 216 22.13 -8.99 -4.02
C ILE A 216 22.42 -7.85 -3.05
N ASP A 217 21.89 -7.95 -1.82
CA ASP A 217 22.26 -7.04 -0.75
C ASP A 217 23.62 -7.47 -0.17
N GLY A 218 24.67 -6.96 -0.79
CA GLY A 218 26.04 -7.37 -0.44
C GLY A 218 27.08 -6.83 -1.41
N GLY A 219 28.33 -7.04 -1.08
CA GLY A 219 29.47 -6.58 -1.86
C GLY A 219 29.76 -7.38 -3.12
N GLN A 220 30.77 -6.97 -3.86
CA GLN A 220 31.17 -7.54 -5.14
C GLN A 220 31.41 -9.06 -5.08
N GLY A 221 31.94 -9.57 -3.98
CA GLY A 221 32.18 -11.01 -3.83
C GLY A 221 30.88 -11.84 -3.87
N GLN A 222 29.84 -11.37 -3.20
CA GLN A 222 28.52 -12.02 -3.19
C GLN A 222 27.83 -11.91 -4.56
N VAL A 223 27.97 -10.77 -5.24
CA VAL A 223 27.49 -10.60 -6.63
C VAL A 223 28.18 -11.56 -7.58
N ASN A 224 29.50 -11.73 -7.48
CA ASN A 224 30.26 -12.65 -8.32
C ASN A 224 29.84 -14.11 -8.11
N ILE A 225 29.53 -14.50 -6.87
CA ILE A 225 29.00 -15.83 -6.57
C ILE A 225 27.62 -16.05 -7.19
N ALA A 226 26.73 -15.07 -7.08
CA ALA A 226 25.42 -15.15 -7.70
C ALA A 226 25.54 -15.26 -9.25
N LYS A 227 26.43 -14.48 -9.86
CA LYS A 227 26.72 -14.58 -11.30
C LYS A 227 27.24 -15.95 -11.70
N ASP A 228 28.21 -16.51 -10.95
CA ASP A 228 28.75 -17.83 -11.22
C ASP A 228 27.65 -18.90 -11.19
N VAL A 229 26.79 -18.90 -10.18
CA VAL A 229 25.68 -19.86 -10.08
C VAL A 229 24.69 -19.69 -11.22
N ILE A 230 24.22 -18.48 -11.48
CA ILE A 230 23.19 -18.20 -12.48
C ILE A 230 23.70 -18.44 -13.89
N GLN A 231 24.81 -17.85 -14.26
CA GLN A 231 25.32 -17.84 -15.63
C GLN A 231 26.13 -19.07 -15.96
N ASN A 232 27.07 -19.49 -15.10
CA ASN A 232 27.99 -20.59 -15.37
C ASN A 232 27.42 -21.96 -14.98
N GLN A 233 26.81 -22.09 -13.80
CA GLN A 233 26.32 -23.40 -13.33
C GLN A 233 24.92 -23.72 -13.87
N LEU A 234 24.02 -22.75 -13.94
CA LEU A 234 22.63 -22.95 -14.37
C LEU A 234 22.37 -22.51 -15.82
N GLY A 235 23.28 -21.76 -16.43
CA GLY A 235 23.14 -21.30 -17.81
C GLY A 235 21.95 -20.32 -18.03
N LEU A 236 21.58 -19.56 -17.01
CA LEU A 236 20.49 -18.60 -17.07
C LEU A 236 21.02 -17.20 -17.41
N ASP A 237 20.33 -16.53 -18.32
CA ASP A 237 20.63 -15.14 -18.71
C ASP A 237 19.73 -14.17 -17.95
N ILE A 238 20.04 -13.96 -16.66
CA ILE A 238 19.31 -13.02 -15.79
C ILE A 238 20.29 -11.96 -15.32
N PRO A 239 19.99 -10.67 -15.51
CA PRO A 239 20.79 -9.57 -14.98
C PRO A 239 20.91 -9.63 -13.45
N ILE A 240 22.11 -9.36 -12.94
CA ILE A 240 22.40 -9.39 -11.50
C ILE A 240 23.07 -8.09 -11.09
N ALA A 241 22.50 -7.40 -10.09
CA ALA A 241 23.06 -6.20 -9.50
C ALA A 241 23.32 -6.43 -8.01
N GLY A 242 24.24 -5.69 -7.43
CA GLY A 242 24.49 -5.67 -5.99
C GLY A 242 24.20 -4.31 -5.39
N LEU A 243 23.75 -4.29 -4.15
CA LEU A 243 23.60 -3.09 -3.34
C LEU A 243 24.65 -3.12 -2.24
N GLN A 244 25.66 -2.27 -2.36
CA GLN A 244 26.68 -2.14 -1.32
C GLN A 244 26.27 -1.05 -0.34
N LYS A 245 26.31 -1.37 0.95
CA LYS A 245 26.03 -0.42 2.04
C LYS A 245 27.32 0.18 2.56
N ASN A 246 27.24 1.46 2.99
CA ASN A 246 28.32 2.10 3.72
C ASN A 246 28.33 1.71 5.20
N ASP A 247 29.31 2.19 5.97
CA ASP A 247 29.45 1.94 7.41
C ASP A 247 28.23 2.38 8.24
N LYS A 248 27.35 3.21 7.68
CA LYS A 248 26.09 3.65 8.30
C LYS A 248 24.90 2.81 7.89
N HIS A 249 25.11 1.65 7.27
CA HIS A 249 24.07 0.76 6.72
C HIS A 249 23.12 1.41 5.69
N GLN A 250 23.59 2.48 5.04
CA GLN A 250 22.85 3.11 3.93
C GLN A 250 23.40 2.60 2.60
N THR A 251 22.52 2.39 1.63
CA THR A 251 22.93 2.03 0.26
C THR A 251 23.85 3.11 -0.29
N HIS A 252 25.07 2.72 -0.65
CA HIS A 252 26.11 3.62 -1.12
C HIS A 252 26.39 3.45 -2.61
N GLU A 253 26.39 2.22 -3.09
CA GLU A 253 26.78 1.92 -4.46
C GLU A 253 25.91 0.81 -5.06
N LEU A 254 25.57 0.96 -6.34
CA LEU A 254 24.95 -0.07 -7.15
C LEU A 254 26.03 -0.77 -7.98
N LEU A 255 26.25 -2.05 -7.72
CA LEU A 255 27.24 -2.88 -8.40
C LEU A 255 26.57 -3.60 -9.58
N PHE A 256 27.00 -3.28 -10.82
CA PHE A 256 26.48 -3.93 -12.01
C PHE A 256 27.56 -3.99 -13.10
N GLY A 257 27.53 -5.02 -13.96
CA GLY A 257 28.52 -5.21 -14.99
C GLY A 257 29.85 -5.82 -14.51
N ASP A 258 30.87 -5.83 -15.35
CA ASP A 258 32.23 -6.15 -14.96
C ASP A 258 32.88 -4.98 -14.20
N PRO A 259 33.81 -5.27 -13.27
CA PRO A 259 34.55 -4.22 -12.56
C PRO A 259 35.25 -3.21 -13.46
N LEU A 260 35.53 -3.58 -14.70
CA LEU A 260 36.15 -2.72 -15.72
C LEU A 260 35.16 -1.79 -16.44
N ASP A 261 33.86 -2.08 -16.39
CA ASP A 261 32.79 -1.32 -17.05
C ASP A 261 32.10 -0.29 -16.15
N ARG A 262 32.60 -0.11 -14.92
CA ARG A 262 32.03 0.85 -13.98
C ARG A 262 32.26 2.27 -14.46
N LYS A 263 31.20 2.91 -14.92
CA LYS A 263 31.17 4.37 -15.00
C LYS A 263 30.90 4.92 -13.60
N SER A 264 31.90 5.58 -13.06
CA SER A 264 31.86 6.39 -11.84
C SER A 264 30.83 7.51 -11.97
#